data_2a508291dcf5b4a8eef32c27e9e97a02
#
_entry.id   2a508291dcf5b4a8eef32c27e9e97a02
#
_cell.length_a   1.000
_cell.length_b   1.000
_cell.length_c   1.000
_cell.angle_alpha   90.00
_cell.angle_beta   90.00
_cell.angle_gamma   90.00
#
_symmetry.space_group_name_H-M   'P 1'
#
loop_
_entity.id
_entity.type
_entity.pdbx_description
1 polymer ?
#
loop_
_entity_poly.entity_id
_entity_poly.type
_entity_poly.pdbx_seq_one_letter_code
_entity_poly.pdbx_strand_id
1 'polypeptide(L)'
;MPDLLSMSRRRFAKLLGASAAVVVARPSLSRPSIGHRGLDPTAAVVVRLNSNENPYGPSPMAVKAMTDAFSLAWRYPDEHADALVDQLAKVNGVNSDQIVLGDGSGEILKMCAGAFTGPVANGKAAVELARPTRGGALNFVPGRGKLIVADPTFEAILNHARVNGADVVKVPLTRSFSHDLSQMGDAALEGLIYICNPNNPTASITPKNEIREFIKTTPRRTMILVDEAYFHYADSLDYESVIPLIREHPNLIVARTFSKIYGMAGLRCGYCIAQPETIQRLRPHQTWDSVNIMALAAANASLNDSDQVTNGRRWNSETKKFVTGVLDKMGFGQIPSQANFMMIDVKRPVRPLIDALKQRGVQVGRAFPSLPSHLRVTIGKQAEMEAFLSAFRQVVSQAV
;
A
#
# COMPACT_ATOMS: atom_id res chain seq x y z
N MET A 1 -35.94 -40.62 0.67
CA MET A 1 -35.47 -39.85 1.84
C MET A 1 -36.70 -39.64 2.75
N PRO A 2 -36.74 -40.18 3.97
CA PRO A 2 -37.88 -39.96 4.84
C PRO A 2 -37.74 -38.60 5.53
N ASP A 3 -38.87 -37.96 5.61
CA ASP A 3 -39.16 -36.61 6.06
C ASP A 3 -38.75 -36.39 7.53
N LEU A 4 -37.85 -35.44 7.77
CA LEU A 4 -37.33 -35.10 9.12
C LEU A 4 -38.28 -34.23 9.95
N LEU A 5 -39.45 -33.90 9.42
CA LEU A 5 -40.40 -32.98 10.07
C LEU A 5 -41.49 -33.64 10.89
N SER A 6 -41.51 -34.97 11.05
CA SER A 6 -42.56 -35.71 11.80
C SER A 6 -42.08 -36.51 13.02
N MET A 7 -40.87 -36.23 13.54
CA MET A 7 -40.40 -36.95 14.75
C MET A 7 -40.99 -36.38 16.05
N SER A 8 -41.74 -37.23 16.78
CA SER A 8 -42.31 -36.84 18.08
C SER A 8 -41.22 -36.63 19.14
N ARG A 9 -41.44 -35.68 20.05
CA ARG A 9 -40.55 -35.34 21.18
C ARG A 9 -40.05 -36.57 21.99
N ARG A 10 -40.85 -37.64 22.06
CA ARG A 10 -40.48 -38.90 22.75
C ARG A 10 -39.42 -39.73 21.95
N ARG A 11 -39.42 -39.66 20.63
CA ARG A 11 -38.39 -40.33 19.81
C ARG A 11 -37.09 -39.60 19.84
N PHE A 12 -37.10 -38.27 19.88
CA PHE A 12 -35.90 -37.44 20.03
C PHE A 12 -35.20 -37.64 21.40
N ALA A 13 -36.02 -37.74 22.49
CA ALA A 13 -35.46 -38.02 23.82
C ALA A 13 -34.86 -39.41 23.97
N LYS A 14 -35.39 -40.43 23.24
CA LYS A 14 -34.81 -41.78 23.24
C LYS A 14 -33.49 -41.86 22.45
N LEU A 15 -33.28 -41.03 21.45
CA LEU A 15 -32.01 -40.92 20.71
C LEU A 15 -30.91 -40.23 21.53
N LEU A 16 -31.27 -39.29 22.40
CA LEU A 16 -30.34 -38.62 23.31
C LEU A 16 -30.00 -39.48 24.54
N GLY A 17 -30.92 -40.40 24.95
CA GLY A 17 -30.68 -41.29 26.12
C GLY A 17 -29.79 -42.49 25.85
N ALA A 18 -29.51 -42.85 24.58
CA ALA A 18 -28.71 -44.00 24.22
C ALA A 18 -27.20 -43.70 24.11
N SER A 19 -26.79 -42.44 24.31
CA SER A 19 -25.39 -42.01 24.19
C SER A 19 -24.69 -41.74 25.53
N ALA A 20 -25.29 -42.11 26.66
CA ALA A 20 -24.80 -41.80 28.01
C ALA A 20 -24.14 -42.98 28.72
N ALA A 21 -23.38 -43.81 28.01
CA ALA A 21 -22.51 -44.81 28.62
C ALA A 21 -21.19 -44.93 27.84
N VAL A 22 -20.48 -43.80 27.67
CA VAL A 22 -19.07 -43.82 27.29
C VAL A 22 -18.28 -43.33 28.53
N VAL A 23 -17.53 -44.25 29.08
CA VAL A 23 -16.51 -44.08 30.12
C VAL A 23 -15.78 -42.76 29.90
N VAL A 24 -15.81 -41.87 30.90
CA VAL A 24 -14.98 -40.67 30.97
C VAL A 24 -13.55 -41.14 31.22
N ALA A 25 -12.87 -41.59 30.18
CA ALA A 25 -11.42 -41.47 30.12
C ALA A 25 -11.17 -39.95 29.92
N ARG A 26 -10.70 -39.26 30.97
CA ARG A 26 -10.16 -37.92 30.85
C ARG A 26 -9.08 -37.95 29.76
N PRO A 27 -9.28 -37.36 28.59
CA PRO A 27 -8.14 -37.07 27.75
C PRO A 27 -7.32 -36.06 28.57
N SER A 28 -6.12 -36.42 28.91
CA SER A 28 -5.11 -35.42 29.22
C SER A 28 -5.12 -34.47 28.02
N LEU A 29 -5.65 -33.27 28.19
CA LEU A 29 -5.44 -32.17 27.30
C LEU A 29 -3.94 -31.90 27.33
N SER A 30 -3.14 -32.73 26.62
CA SER A 30 -1.91 -32.22 26.05
C SER A 30 -2.33 -30.99 25.26
N ARG A 31 -2.04 -29.81 25.82
CA ARG A 31 -2.07 -28.57 25.06
C ARG A 31 -1.40 -28.92 23.73
N PRO A 32 -2.05 -28.71 22.57
CA PRO A 32 -1.30 -28.69 21.34
C PRO A 32 -0.20 -27.67 21.64
N SER A 33 1.03 -28.10 21.78
CA SER A 33 2.15 -27.21 21.60
C SER A 33 1.89 -26.66 20.19
N ILE A 34 1.52 -25.40 20.10
CA ILE A 34 1.75 -24.64 18.88
C ILE A 34 3.25 -24.74 18.73
N GLY A 35 3.67 -25.85 18.10
CA GLY A 35 5.04 -25.99 17.67
C GLY A 35 5.24 -24.76 16.81
N HIS A 36 5.99 -23.81 17.32
CA HIS A 36 6.81 -23.04 16.42
C HIS A 36 7.46 -24.12 15.57
N ARG A 37 7.02 -24.27 14.33
CA ARG A 37 7.88 -24.89 13.32
C ARG A 37 9.10 -23.98 13.37
N GLY A 38 10.04 -24.37 14.20
CA GLY A 38 11.35 -23.77 14.23
C GLY A 38 11.77 -23.75 12.78
N LEU A 39 12.06 -22.58 12.26
CA LEU A 39 12.69 -22.46 10.96
C LEU A 39 13.79 -23.52 11.00
N ASP A 40 13.72 -24.49 10.09
CA ASP A 40 14.73 -25.52 9.99
C ASP A 40 16.09 -24.80 10.00
N PRO A 41 16.94 -24.96 11.01
CA PRO A 41 18.21 -24.25 11.08
C PRO A 41 19.13 -24.59 9.90
N THR A 42 18.78 -25.61 9.09
CA THR A 42 19.46 -26.00 7.86
C THR A 42 18.81 -25.39 6.61
N ALA A 43 17.64 -24.76 6.73
CA ALA A 43 17.04 -24.03 5.62
C ALA A 43 17.94 -22.84 5.26
N ALA A 44 18.46 -22.84 4.04
CA ALA A 44 19.26 -21.72 3.53
C ALA A 44 18.52 -20.40 3.77
N VAL A 45 19.17 -19.44 4.43
CA VAL A 45 18.59 -18.14 4.74
C VAL A 45 18.20 -17.46 3.43
N VAL A 46 16.89 -17.32 3.18
CA VAL A 46 16.37 -16.66 1.99
C VAL A 46 16.42 -15.15 2.20
N VAL A 47 17.22 -14.47 1.39
CA VAL A 47 17.30 -12.99 1.36
C VAL A 47 16.09 -12.45 0.59
N ARG A 48 15.22 -11.68 1.26
CA ARG A 48 13.96 -11.15 0.70
C ARG A 48 14.08 -9.67 0.34
N LEU A 49 14.29 -9.39 -0.94
CA LEU A 49 14.42 -8.02 -1.48
C LEU A 49 13.35 -7.72 -2.56
N ASN A 50 12.15 -8.27 -2.40
CA ASN A 50 11.12 -8.28 -3.45
C ASN A 50 9.90 -7.39 -3.17
N SER A 51 9.68 -6.91 -1.93
CA SER A 51 8.40 -6.33 -1.52
C SER A 51 8.48 -4.89 -0.99
N ASN A 52 9.65 -4.24 -1.10
CA ASN A 52 9.88 -2.89 -0.61
C ASN A 52 9.53 -2.74 0.88
N GLU A 53 9.87 -3.75 1.68
CA GLU A 53 9.70 -3.75 3.12
C GLU A 53 10.85 -3.01 3.80
N ASN A 54 10.65 -2.52 5.03
CA ASN A 54 11.72 -2.01 5.85
C ASN A 54 12.39 -3.20 6.58
N PRO A 55 13.69 -3.48 6.33
CA PRO A 55 14.36 -4.66 6.87
C PRO A 55 14.61 -4.58 8.38
N TYR A 56 14.41 -3.41 8.99
CA TYR A 56 14.58 -3.21 10.43
C TYR A 56 13.28 -3.42 11.22
N GLY A 57 12.12 -3.52 10.53
CA GLY A 57 10.82 -3.69 11.16
C GLY A 57 10.33 -2.45 11.91
N PRO A 58 9.30 -2.62 12.77
CA PRO A 58 8.79 -1.56 13.62
C PRO A 58 9.80 -1.20 14.72
N SER A 59 9.71 0.02 15.25
CA SER A 59 10.55 0.47 16.36
C SER A 59 10.23 -0.27 17.67
N PRO A 60 11.14 -0.27 18.66
CA PRO A 60 10.87 -0.85 19.97
C PRO A 60 9.65 -0.24 20.66
N MET A 61 9.40 1.07 20.47
CA MET A 61 8.19 1.74 20.97
C MET A 61 6.91 1.18 20.34
N ALA A 62 6.92 0.99 19.02
CA ALA A 62 5.80 0.40 18.29
C ALA A 62 5.56 -1.05 18.71
N VAL A 63 6.63 -1.87 18.85
CA VAL A 63 6.53 -3.26 19.31
C VAL A 63 5.94 -3.33 20.72
N LYS A 64 6.40 -2.46 21.65
CA LYS A 64 5.83 -2.38 22.99
C LYS A 64 4.34 -2.01 22.95
N ALA A 65 3.97 -0.99 22.20
CA ALA A 65 2.58 -0.55 22.09
C ALA A 65 1.65 -1.66 21.54
N MET A 66 2.12 -2.42 20.53
CA MET A 66 1.39 -3.61 20.05
C MET A 66 1.21 -4.66 21.14
N THR A 67 2.26 -4.96 21.89
CA THR A 67 2.22 -5.97 22.95
C THR A 67 1.24 -5.60 24.05
N ASP A 68 1.26 -4.34 24.48
CA ASP A 68 0.32 -3.81 25.46
C ASP A 68 -1.14 -3.88 24.97
N ALA A 69 -1.35 -3.64 23.68
CA ALA A 69 -2.67 -3.65 23.05
C ALA A 69 -3.29 -5.06 22.91
N PHE A 70 -2.54 -6.16 23.05
CA PHE A 70 -3.12 -7.52 23.03
C PHE A 70 -4.22 -7.71 24.07
N SER A 71 -4.11 -7.08 25.23
CA SER A 71 -5.14 -7.14 26.28
C SER A 71 -6.47 -6.53 25.87
N LEU A 72 -6.47 -5.70 24.81
CA LEU A 72 -7.64 -5.00 24.28
C LEU A 72 -8.21 -5.65 23.01
N ALA A 73 -7.66 -6.78 22.55
CA ALA A 73 -8.05 -7.44 21.29
C ALA A 73 -9.54 -7.85 21.21
N TRP A 74 -10.25 -7.85 22.34
CA TRP A 74 -11.68 -8.17 22.42
C TRP A 74 -12.61 -6.95 22.24
N ARG A 75 -12.05 -5.73 22.09
CA ARG A 75 -12.80 -4.49 21.92
C ARG A 75 -12.70 -3.96 20.50
N TYR A 76 -13.75 -3.23 20.07
CA TYR A 76 -13.65 -2.36 18.90
C TYR A 76 -12.69 -1.21 19.17
N PRO A 77 -11.94 -0.77 18.15
CA PRO A 77 -10.76 0.09 18.36
C PRO A 77 -11.03 1.60 18.27
N ASP A 78 -12.29 2.06 18.47
CA ASP A 78 -12.72 3.45 18.21
C ASP A 78 -11.80 4.49 18.86
N GLU A 79 -11.54 4.38 20.17
CA GLU A 79 -10.72 5.33 20.91
C GLU A 79 -9.27 5.39 20.38
N HIS A 80 -8.73 4.26 19.92
CA HIS A 80 -7.38 4.19 19.34
C HIS A 80 -7.34 4.77 17.93
N ALA A 81 -8.42 4.60 17.18
CA ALA A 81 -8.57 5.18 15.85
C ALA A 81 -8.66 6.71 15.94
N ASP A 82 -9.50 7.23 16.84
CA ASP A 82 -9.63 8.66 17.08
C ASP A 82 -8.31 9.28 17.55
N ALA A 83 -7.61 8.66 18.51
CA ALA A 83 -6.31 9.11 18.97
C ALA A 83 -5.26 9.17 17.85
N LEU A 84 -5.26 8.18 16.94
CA LEU A 84 -4.37 8.19 15.78
C LEU A 84 -4.74 9.30 14.79
N VAL A 85 -6.03 9.51 14.52
CA VAL A 85 -6.50 10.59 13.63
C VAL A 85 -6.08 11.95 14.18
N ASP A 86 -6.28 12.21 15.47
CA ASP A 86 -5.89 13.47 16.11
C ASP A 86 -4.38 13.71 16.03
N GLN A 87 -3.59 12.67 16.25
CA GLN A 87 -2.14 12.79 16.14
C GLN A 87 -1.68 13.00 14.70
N LEU A 88 -2.28 12.33 13.73
CA LEU A 88 -2.02 12.54 12.31
C LEU A 88 -2.40 13.96 11.88
N ALA A 89 -3.52 14.49 12.38
CA ALA A 89 -3.94 15.86 12.13
C ALA A 89 -2.87 16.85 12.62
N LYS A 90 -2.40 16.68 13.84
CA LYS A 90 -1.34 17.51 14.44
C LYS A 90 -0.03 17.43 13.65
N VAL A 91 0.44 16.23 13.31
CA VAL A 91 1.70 16.03 12.59
C VAL A 91 1.68 16.61 11.17
N ASN A 92 0.52 16.56 10.50
CA ASN A 92 0.36 17.05 9.14
C ASN A 92 -0.17 18.49 9.03
N GLY A 93 -0.51 19.14 10.15
CA GLY A 93 -1.04 20.52 10.17
C GLY A 93 -2.41 20.65 9.50
N VAL A 94 -3.27 19.66 9.69
CA VAL A 94 -4.64 19.57 9.14
C VAL A 94 -5.65 19.31 10.26
N ASN A 95 -6.95 19.34 9.97
CA ASN A 95 -8.00 19.00 10.93
C ASN A 95 -8.28 17.50 10.91
N SER A 96 -8.82 16.96 12.02
CA SER A 96 -9.16 15.53 12.15
C SER A 96 -10.23 15.08 11.13
N ASP A 97 -11.16 15.95 10.75
CA ASP A 97 -12.19 15.69 9.74
C ASP A 97 -11.66 15.58 8.30
N GLN A 98 -10.38 15.97 8.09
CA GLN A 98 -9.67 15.83 6.82
C GLN A 98 -8.96 14.48 6.67
N ILE A 99 -9.08 13.57 7.66
CA ILE A 99 -8.34 12.29 7.68
C ILE A 99 -9.31 11.12 7.67
N VAL A 100 -8.95 10.07 6.93
CA VAL A 100 -9.57 8.75 7.03
C VAL A 100 -8.47 7.68 7.07
N LEU A 101 -8.64 6.73 8.01
CA LEU A 101 -7.77 5.58 8.17
C LEU A 101 -8.20 4.44 7.23
N GLY A 102 -7.31 3.49 6.97
CA GLY A 102 -7.62 2.29 6.22
C GLY A 102 -6.67 1.13 6.52
N ASP A 103 -7.07 -0.08 6.16
CA ASP A 103 -6.28 -1.32 6.22
C ASP A 103 -5.10 -1.26 5.23
N GLY A 104 -4.10 -0.46 5.59
CA GLY A 104 -3.03 0.00 4.70
C GLY A 104 -3.51 1.00 3.66
N SER A 105 -2.58 1.62 2.93
CA SER A 105 -2.94 2.49 1.80
C SER A 105 -3.69 1.75 0.69
N GLY A 106 -3.64 0.41 0.66
CA GLY A 106 -4.41 -0.39 -0.29
C GLY A 106 -5.92 -0.19 -0.17
N GLU A 107 -6.46 -0.07 1.05
CA GLU A 107 -7.86 0.28 1.25
C GLU A 107 -8.16 1.72 0.82
N ILE A 108 -7.27 2.65 1.08
CA ILE A 108 -7.42 4.03 0.58
C ILE A 108 -7.53 4.06 -0.95
N LEU A 109 -6.68 3.30 -1.66
CA LEU A 109 -6.75 3.17 -3.11
C LEU A 109 -8.09 2.56 -3.56
N LYS A 110 -8.59 1.55 -2.84
CA LYS A 110 -9.91 0.95 -3.09
C LYS A 110 -11.03 1.97 -2.91
N MET A 111 -11.01 2.73 -1.82
CA MET A 111 -11.98 3.77 -1.53
C MET A 111 -12.00 4.85 -2.62
N CYS A 112 -10.82 5.34 -3.02
CA CYS A 112 -10.68 6.34 -4.08
C CYS A 112 -11.19 5.81 -5.43
N ALA A 113 -10.83 4.58 -5.80
CA ALA A 113 -11.36 3.95 -6.99
C ALA A 113 -12.88 3.81 -6.93
N GLY A 114 -13.44 3.36 -5.79
CA GLY A 114 -14.88 3.20 -5.58
C GLY A 114 -15.65 4.51 -5.69
N ALA A 115 -15.11 5.59 -5.13
CA ALA A 115 -15.77 6.88 -5.08
C ALA A 115 -15.70 7.64 -6.42
N PHE A 116 -14.60 7.50 -7.17
CA PHE A 116 -14.28 8.42 -8.28
C PHE A 116 -14.11 7.73 -9.64
N THR A 117 -14.15 6.39 -9.72
CA THR A 117 -14.04 5.67 -10.98
C THR A 117 -15.25 4.77 -11.23
N GLY A 118 -15.61 4.60 -12.51
CA GLY A 118 -16.74 3.78 -12.91
C GLY A 118 -17.07 3.98 -14.38
N PRO A 119 -18.14 3.33 -14.90
CA PRO A 119 -18.59 3.51 -16.25
C PRO A 119 -18.86 4.99 -16.53
N VAL A 120 -18.37 5.49 -17.62
CA VAL A 120 -18.75 6.82 -18.12
C VAL A 120 -20.21 6.74 -18.57
N ALA A 121 -21.10 7.46 -17.89
CA ALA A 121 -22.51 7.49 -18.25
C ALA A 121 -22.68 8.26 -19.56
N ASN A 122 -23.03 7.54 -20.62
CA ASN A 122 -23.38 8.17 -21.91
C ASN A 122 -24.82 8.71 -21.85
N GLY A 123 -25.00 10.03 -21.93
CA GLY A 123 -26.28 10.71 -22.19
C GLY A 123 -27.36 10.52 -21.10
N LYS A 124 -28.42 9.78 -21.36
CA LYS A 124 -29.61 9.68 -20.49
C LYS A 124 -29.33 9.11 -19.08
N ALA A 125 -28.36 8.22 -18.92
CA ALA A 125 -28.01 7.63 -17.61
C ALA A 125 -27.34 8.65 -16.67
N ALA A 126 -26.61 9.64 -17.20
CA ALA A 126 -26.02 10.72 -16.39
C ALA A 126 -27.10 11.64 -15.78
N VAL A 127 -28.20 11.85 -16.50
CA VAL A 127 -29.35 12.67 -16.06
C VAL A 127 -30.17 11.92 -14.99
N GLU A 128 -30.23 10.60 -15.06
CA GLU A 128 -31.01 9.78 -14.12
C GLU A 128 -30.32 9.62 -12.75
N LEU A 129 -28.98 9.60 -12.73
CA LEU A 129 -28.17 9.63 -11.50
C LEU A 129 -28.16 11.01 -10.81
N ALA A 130 -28.52 12.07 -11.52
CA ALA A 130 -28.59 13.44 -11.02
C ALA A 130 -29.97 13.84 -10.45
N ARG A 131 -30.94 12.90 -10.32
CA ARG A 131 -32.26 13.21 -9.77
C ARG A 131 -32.19 13.44 -8.26
N PRO A 132 -32.82 14.51 -7.75
CA PRO A 132 -32.91 14.76 -6.31
C PRO A 132 -33.69 13.64 -5.63
N THR A 133 -33.12 13.06 -4.57
CA THR A 133 -33.87 12.20 -3.65
C THR A 133 -34.89 13.04 -2.86
N ARG A 134 -35.96 12.41 -2.39
CA ARG A 134 -37.09 13.05 -1.66
C ARG A 134 -36.73 13.87 -0.41
N GLY A 135 -35.43 14.12 -0.15
CA GLY A 135 -34.91 14.89 0.99
C GLY A 135 -34.15 16.16 0.61
N GLY A 136 -34.18 16.61 -0.66
CA GLY A 136 -33.60 17.90 -1.05
C GLY A 136 -32.06 17.96 -1.12
N ALA A 137 -31.35 16.91 -0.77
CA ALA A 137 -29.92 16.80 -1.03
C ALA A 137 -29.70 16.46 -2.51
N LEU A 138 -29.10 17.36 -3.25
CA LEU A 138 -28.58 17.07 -4.58
C LEU A 138 -27.52 15.97 -4.41
N ASN A 139 -27.88 14.71 -4.72
CA ASN A 139 -26.88 13.66 -4.93
C ASN A 139 -26.14 13.97 -6.24
N PHE A 140 -25.36 15.02 -6.21
CA PHE A 140 -24.33 15.22 -7.19
C PHE A 140 -23.28 14.14 -6.92
N VAL A 141 -23.43 12.98 -7.53
CA VAL A 141 -22.33 12.03 -7.70
C VAL A 141 -21.47 12.68 -8.79
N PRO A 142 -20.39 13.40 -8.44
CA PRO A 142 -19.47 13.93 -9.44
C PRO A 142 -18.99 12.76 -10.26
N GLY A 143 -18.91 12.92 -11.58
CA GLY A 143 -18.80 11.86 -12.54
C GLY A 143 -17.84 10.75 -12.13
N ARG A 144 -18.38 9.56 -11.99
CA ARG A 144 -17.56 8.35 -12.03
C ARG A 144 -16.96 8.34 -13.44
N GLY A 145 -15.65 8.37 -13.50
CA GLY A 145 -14.96 8.48 -14.77
C GLY A 145 -13.84 7.46 -14.90
N LYS A 146 -12.96 7.71 -15.83
CA LYS A 146 -11.81 6.87 -16.08
C LYS A 146 -10.82 6.94 -14.92
N LEU A 147 -10.01 5.90 -14.78
CA LEU A 147 -8.77 5.95 -14.02
C LEU A 147 -7.62 6.26 -14.97
N ILE A 148 -6.90 7.33 -14.71
CA ILE A 148 -5.69 7.71 -15.45
C ILE A 148 -4.48 7.43 -14.58
N VAL A 149 -3.50 6.69 -15.10
CA VAL A 149 -2.29 6.28 -14.38
C VAL A 149 -1.06 6.36 -15.27
N ALA A 150 0.11 6.51 -14.67
CA ALA A 150 1.36 6.28 -15.39
C ALA A 150 1.59 4.78 -15.67
N ASP A 151 2.39 4.45 -16.68
CA ASP A 151 2.83 3.09 -16.99
C ASP A 151 4.35 3.04 -17.13
N PRO A 152 5.07 2.34 -16.21
CA PRO A 152 4.55 1.59 -15.06
C PRO A 152 4.29 2.47 -13.83
N THR A 153 3.33 2.03 -13.00
CA THR A 153 3.09 2.56 -11.65
C THR A 153 2.61 1.46 -10.70
N PHE A 154 2.24 1.78 -9.46
CA PHE A 154 1.72 0.80 -8.51
C PHE A 154 0.30 0.35 -8.91
N GLU A 155 0.14 -0.96 -9.13
CA GLU A 155 -0.99 -1.53 -9.87
C GLU A 155 -2.26 -1.79 -9.04
N ALA A 156 -2.22 -1.68 -7.71
CA ALA A 156 -3.37 -2.06 -6.88
C ALA A 156 -4.65 -1.30 -7.26
N ILE A 157 -4.54 0.00 -7.53
CA ILE A 157 -5.69 0.85 -7.88
C ILE A 157 -6.32 0.44 -9.23
N LEU A 158 -5.53 -0.09 -10.18
CA LEU A 158 -6.03 -0.51 -11.49
C LEU A 158 -7.06 -1.64 -11.36
N ASN A 159 -6.79 -2.60 -10.46
CA ASN A 159 -7.70 -3.71 -10.23
C ASN A 159 -9.02 -3.22 -9.60
N HIS A 160 -8.94 -2.31 -8.65
CA HIS A 160 -10.14 -1.72 -8.03
C HIS A 160 -10.99 -0.94 -9.04
N ALA A 161 -10.37 -0.13 -9.89
CA ALA A 161 -11.08 0.60 -10.94
C ALA A 161 -11.76 -0.33 -11.96
N ARG A 162 -11.08 -1.42 -12.39
CA ARG A 162 -11.66 -2.42 -13.28
C ARG A 162 -12.86 -3.15 -12.67
N VAL A 163 -12.80 -3.50 -11.40
CA VAL A 163 -13.93 -4.11 -10.67
C VAL A 163 -15.13 -3.16 -10.66
N ASN A 164 -14.91 -1.86 -10.61
CA ASN A 164 -15.95 -0.84 -10.70
C ASN A 164 -16.44 -0.59 -12.14
N GLY A 165 -15.93 -1.30 -13.13
CA GLY A 165 -16.28 -1.11 -14.54
C GLY A 165 -15.71 0.15 -15.19
N ALA A 166 -14.65 0.72 -14.61
CA ALA A 166 -14.02 1.91 -15.17
C ALA A 166 -12.98 1.57 -16.25
N ASP A 167 -12.90 2.42 -17.25
CA ASP A 167 -11.81 2.43 -18.20
C ASP A 167 -10.52 2.88 -17.50
N VAL A 168 -9.41 2.20 -17.80
CA VAL A 168 -8.08 2.55 -17.30
C VAL A 168 -7.23 3.05 -18.46
N VAL A 169 -6.83 4.31 -18.38
CA VAL A 169 -5.91 4.94 -19.33
C VAL A 169 -4.50 4.91 -18.75
N LYS A 170 -3.58 4.28 -19.46
CA LYS A 170 -2.18 4.18 -19.10
C LYS A 170 -1.36 5.17 -19.94
N VAL A 171 -0.66 6.07 -19.27
CA VAL A 171 0.22 7.08 -19.91
C VAL A 171 1.67 6.67 -19.64
N PRO A 172 2.50 6.46 -20.68
CA PRO A 172 3.92 6.15 -20.47
C PRO A 172 4.62 7.21 -19.62
N LEU A 173 5.56 6.79 -18.78
CA LEU A 173 6.46 7.72 -18.12
C LEU A 173 7.34 8.46 -19.15
N THR A 174 7.80 9.64 -18.79
CA THR A 174 8.78 10.39 -19.58
C THR A 174 10.13 9.65 -19.67
N ARG A 175 11.06 10.16 -20.47
CA ARG A 175 12.42 9.62 -20.56
C ARG A 175 13.20 9.69 -19.23
N SER A 176 12.84 10.63 -18.36
CA SER A 176 13.40 10.76 -17.01
C SER A 176 12.66 9.92 -15.96
N PHE A 177 11.73 9.08 -16.40
CA PHE A 177 10.85 8.27 -15.55
C PHE A 177 9.92 9.08 -14.63
N SER A 178 9.68 10.35 -14.93
CA SER A 178 8.65 11.18 -14.30
C SER A 178 7.28 10.89 -14.92
N HIS A 179 6.21 11.24 -14.22
CA HIS A 179 4.87 11.23 -14.79
C HIS A 179 4.78 12.25 -15.95
N ASP A 180 4.21 11.85 -17.08
CA ASP A 180 3.84 12.79 -18.14
C ASP A 180 2.51 13.44 -17.79
N LEU A 181 2.60 14.48 -16.94
CA LEU A 181 1.42 15.16 -16.39
C LEU A 181 0.58 15.85 -17.46
N SER A 182 1.19 16.30 -18.57
CA SER A 182 0.46 16.88 -19.70
C SER A 182 -0.45 15.83 -20.35
N GLN A 183 0.11 14.68 -20.73
CA GLN A 183 -0.70 13.62 -21.34
C GLN A 183 -1.73 13.04 -20.36
N MET A 184 -1.39 12.98 -19.06
CA MET A 184 -2.35 12.52 -18.02
C MET A 184 -3.52 13.51 -17.89
N GLY A 185 -3.26 14.81 -17.94
CA GLY A 185 -4.29 15.85 -17.88
C GLY A 185 -5.19 15.82 -19.11
N ASP A 186 -4.62 15.69 -20.30
CA ASP A 186 -5.37 15.62 -21.56
C ASP A 186 -6.30 14.38 -21.62
N ALA A 187 -5.90 13.29 -21.00
CA ALA A 187 -6.71 12.06 -20.91
C ALA A 187 -7.89 12.21 -19.93
N ALA A 188 -7.87 13.19 -19.03
CA ALA A 188 -8.76 13.33 -17.89
C ALA A 188 -9.79 14.44 -18.09
N LEU A 189 -10.97 14.12 -18.62
CA LEU A 189 -12.11 15.03 -18.56
C LEU A 189 -12.85 14.95 -17.23
N GLU A 190 -13.02 13.73 -16.69
CA GLU A 190 -13.64 13.39 -15.41
C GLU A 190 -13.03 12.09 -14.89
N GLY A 191 -13.12 11.83 -13.57
CA GLY A 191 -12.63 10.62 -12.96
C GLY A 191 -11.47 10.85 -12.01
N LEU A 192 -10.50 9.94 -11.99
CA LEU A 192 -9.39 9.92 -11.05
C LEU A 192 -8.04 9.84 -11.76
N ILE A 193 -7.17 10.78 -11.47
CA ILE A 193 -5.75 10.71 -11.84
C ILE A 193 -4.99 10.20 -10.62
N TYR A 194 -4.22 9.12 -10.81
CA TYR A 194 -3.37 8.55 -9.77
C TYR A 194 -1.90 8.83 -10.07
N ILE A 195 -1.22 9.44 -9.11
CA ILE A 195 0.19 9.82 -9.15
C ILE A 195 0.89 9.17 -7.96
N CYS A 196 1.76 8.18 -8.20
CA CYS A 196 2.59 7.59 -7.16
C CYS A 196 3.94 8.34 -7.11
N ASN A 197 4.18 9.12 -6.06
CA ASN A 197 5.38 9.96 -5.99
C ASN A 197 6.02 9.94 -4.59
N PRO A 198 7.20 9.32 -4.42
CA PRO A 198 8.02 8.60 -5.42
C PRO A 198 7.35 7.38 -6.03
N ASN A 199 7.59 7.13 -7.32
CA ASN A 199 6.88 6.11 -8.09
C ASN A 199 7.36 4.69 -7.77
N ASN A 200 6.45 3.74 -7.78
CA ASN A 200 6.74 2.31 -7.76
C ASN A 200 6.27 1.70 -9.09
N PRO A 201 7.14 1.13 -9.95
CA PRO A 201 8.41 0.49 -9.56
C PRO A 201 9.69 1.28 -9.79
N THR A 202 9.65 2.48 -10.32
CA THR A 202 10.85 3.20 -10.79
C THR A 202 11.67 3.87 -9.68
N ALA A 203 11.07 4.11 -8.51
CA ALA A 203 11.63 4.89 -7.40
C ALA A 203 11.96 6.36 -7.76
N SER A 204 11.63 6.79 -8.98
CA SER A 204 11.79 8.16 -9.48
C SER A 204 10.76 9.09 -8.88
N ILE A 205 11.01 10.39 -9.01
CA ILE A 205 10.06 11.44 -8.63
C ILE A 205 9.61 12.23 -9.87
N THR A 206 8.43 12.80 -9.77
CA THR A 206 8.01 13.91 -10.62
C THR A 206 8.32 15.20 -9.86
N PRO A 207 9.00 16.17 -10.50
CA PRO A 207 9.46 17.38 -9.82
C PRO A 207 8.32 18.17 -9.17
N LYS A 208 8.59 18.72 -7.98
CA LYS A 208 7.59 19.42 -7.17
C LYS A 208 6.89 20.56 -7.91
N ASN A 209 7.62 21.33 -8.74
CA ASN A 209 7.03 22.44 -9.47
C ASN A 209 6.06 21.96 -10.57
N GLU A 210 6.36 20.84 -11.22
CA GLU A 210 5.48 20.24 -12.22
C GLU A 210 4.19 19.72 -11.57
N ILE A 211 4.31 19.02 -10.42
CA ILE A 211 3.12 18.54 -9.68
C ILE A 211 2.28 19.71 -9.16
N ARG A 212 2.90 20.75 -8.62
CA ARG A 212 2.19 21.95 -8.14
C ARG A 212 1.38 22.61 -9.26
N GLU A 213 2.00 22.83 -10.41
CA GLU A 213 1.33 23.46 -11.54
C GLU A 213 0.21 22.57 -12.08
N PHE A 214 0.45 21.27 -12.15
CA PHE A 214 -0.57 20.31 -12.56
C PHE A 214 -1.79 20.33 -11.63
N ILE A 215 -1.59 20.33 -10.31
CA ILE A 215 -2.67 20.39 -9.31
C ILE A 215 -3.47 21.68 -9.48
N LYS A 216 -2.78 22.82 -9.68
CA LYS A 216 -3.44 24.13 -9.87
C LYS A 216 -4.30 24.20 -11.15
N THR A 217 -3.82 23.61 -12.23
CA THR A 217 -4.46 23.71 -13.53
C THR A 217 -5.51 22.62 -13.78
N THR A 218 -5.47 21.53 -13.02
CA THR A 218 -6.44 20.44 -13.16
C THR A 218 -7.85 20.88 -12.73
N PRO A 219 -8.87 20.73 -13.61
CA PRO A 219 -10.24 21.12 -13.28
C PRO A 219 -10.75 20.41 -12.02
N ARG A 220 -11.49 21.13 -11.16
CA ARG A 220 -12.02 20.59 -9.89
C ARG A 220 -12.93 19.35 -10.03
N ARG A 221 -13.49 19.10 -11.22
CA ARG A 221 -14.28 17.91 -11.51
C ARG A 221 -13.42 16.63 -11.65
N THR A 222 -12.11 16.79 -11.90
CA THR A 222 -11.16 15.67 -11.98
C THR A 222 -10.45 15.53 -10.65
N MET A 223 -10.57 14.36 -10.02
CA MET A 223 -9.90 14.07 -8.75
C MET A 223 -8.44 13.71 -8.98
N ILE A 224 -7.56 14.12 -8.08
CA ILE A 224 -6.14 13.79 -8.08
C ILE A 224 -5.83 13.03 -6.80
N LEU A 225 -5.29 11.83 -6.93
CA LEU A 225 -4.77 11.05 -5.81
C LEU A 225 -3.25 10.97 -5.93
N VAL A 226 -2.55 11.58 -4.98
CA VAL A 226 -1.09 11.47 -4.85
C VAL A 226 -0.76 10.44 -3.77
N ASP A 227 -0.15 9.34 -4.18
CA ASP A 227 0.31 8.28 -3.27
C ASP A 227 1.74 8.59 -2.83
N GLU A 228 1.89 9.02 -1.59
CA GLU A 228 3.14 9.39 -0.94
C GLU A 228 3.70 8.25 -0.06
N ALA A 229 3.51 6.99 -0.43
CA ALA A 229 3.96 5.85 0.38
C ALA A 229 5.47 5.87 0.69
N TYR A 230 6.27 6.50 -0.14
CA TYR A 230 7.73 6.55 0.00
C TYR A 230 8.28 7.93 0.40
N PHE A 231 7.43 8.91 0.71
CA PHE A 231 7.82 10.31 0.93
C PHE A 231 8.92 10.48 1.99
N HIS A 232 8.93 9.64 3.02
CA HIS A 232 9.95 9.71 4.06
C HIS A 232 11.37 9.42 3.57
N TYR A 233 11.51 8.65 2.48
CA TYR A 233 12.82 8.28 1.92
C TYR A 233 13.35 9.30 0.91
N ALA A 234 12.49 10.18 0.41
CA ALA A 234 12.89 11.20 -0.56
C ALA A 234 13.78 12.25 0.10
N ASP A 235 14.92 12.51 -0.51
CA ASP A 235 15.94 13.48 -0.07
C ASP A 235 16.30 14.49 -1.16
N SER A 236 15.71 14.39 -2.35
CA SER A 236 15.86 15.35 -3.42
C SER A 236 15.24 16.70 -3.08
N LEU A 237 15.93 17.79 -3.44
CA LEU A 237 15.41 19.15 -3.34
C LEU A 237 14.23 19.40 -4.30
N ASP A 238 14.05 18.55 -5.30
CA ASP A 238 12.94 18.60 -6.26
C ASP A 238 11.72 17.82 -5.80
N TYR A 239 11.75 17.27 -4.59
CA TYR A 239 10.61 16.57 -3.99
C TYR A 239 10.04 17.37 -2.81
N GLU A 240 8.72 17.40 -2.73
CA GLU A 240 8.00 17.83 -1.54
C GLU A 240 6.65 17.12 -1.43
N SER A 241 6.08 17.09 -0.24
CA SER A 241 4.71 16.63 -0.03
C SER A 241 3.70 17.65 -0.56
N VAL A 242 2.64 17.15 -1.19
CA VAL A 242 1.56 18.01 -1.69
C VAL A 242 0.45 18.26 -0.66
N ILE A 243 0.56 17.78 0.58
CA ILE A 243 -0.42 18.02 1.65
C ILE A 243 -0.75 19.52 1.82
N PRO A 244 0.21 20.45 1.81
CA PRO A 244 -0.11 21.87 1.96
C PRO A 244 -1.05 22.43 0.89
N LEU A 245 -1.12 21.79 -0.29
CA LEU A 245 -1.99 22.22 -1.39
C LEU A 245 -3.45 21.81 -1.19
N ILE A 246 -3.75 20.85 -0.30
CA ILE A 246 -5.12 20.37 -0.05
C ILE A 246 -6.04 21.54 0.34
N ARG A 247 -5.53 22.52 1.08
CA ARG A 247 -6.32 23.67 1.52
C ARG A 247 -7.03 24.40 0.39
N GLU A 248 -6.37 24.54 -0.77
CA GLU A 248 -6.84 25.31 -1.91
C GLU A 248 -7.43 24.42 -3.03
N HIS A 249 -7.15 23.10 -2.97
CA HIS A 249 -7.51 22.13 -4.01
C HIS A 249 -8.41 21.02 -3.45
N PRO A 250 -9.74 21.18 -3.41
CA PRO A 250 -10.68 20.22 -2.84
C PRO A 250 -10.74 18.90 -3.61
N ASN A 251 -10.21 18.85 -4.82
CA ASN A 251 -10.08 17.65 -5.65
C ASN A 251 -8.76 16.90 -5.42
N LEU A 252 -7.92 17.33 -4.44
CA LEU A 252 -6.67 16.67 -4.11
C LEU A 252 -6.85 15.72 -2.92
N ILE A 253 -6.32 14.51 -3.07
CA ILE A 253 -6.23 13.47 -2.03
C ILE A 253 -4.77 13.05 -1.92
N VAL A 254 -4.25 12.95 -0.70
CA VAL A 254 -2.90 12.41 -0.44
C VAL A 254 -3.02 11.13 0.36
N ALA A 255 -2.50 10.03 -0.18
CA ALA A 255 -2.45 8.74 0.52
C ALA A 255 -1.07 8.49 1.13
N ARG A 256 -1.02 7.95 2.36
CA ARG A 256 0.19 7.55 3.08
C ARG A 256 0.03 6.21 3.79
N THR A 257 1.13 5.61 4.19
CA THR A 257 1.15 4.28 4.81
C THR A 257 2.20 4.16 5.90
N PHE A 258 1.91 3.33 6.91
CA PHE A 258 2.89 2.90 7.90
C PHE A 258 3.69 1.66 7.45
N SER A 259 3.40 1.11 6.28
CA SER A 259 4.04 -0.10 5.76
C SER A 259 5.53 0.06 5.44
N LYS A 260 6.01 1.29 5.17
CA LYS A 260 7.35 1.54 4.63
C LYS A 260 8.33 1.96 5.72
N ILE A 261 8.55 3.25 5.95
CA ILE A 261 9.54 3.74 6.92
C ILE A 261 9.29 3.21 8.34
N TYR A 262 8.03 3.04 8.72
CA TYR A 262 7.65 2.54 10.03
C TYR A 262 7.71 1.01 10.17
N GLY A 263 8.03 0.27 9.10
CA GLY A 263 8.24 -1.18 9.16
C GLY A 263 7.00 -2.02 9.47
N MET A 264 5.81 -1.48 9.25
CA MET A 264 4.53 -2.08 9.66
C MET A 264 3.75 -2.70 8.49
N ALA A 265 4.43 -3.22 7.47
CA ALA A 265 3.77 -3.76 6.27
C ALA A 265 2.74 -4.86 6.57
N GLY A 266 3.03 -5.75 7.54
CA GLY A 266 2.14 -6.84 7.95
C GLY A 266 1.00 -6.41 8.89
N LEU A 267 1.08 -5.22 9.50
CA LEU A 267 0.07 -4.72 10.43
C LEU A 267 -1.10 -4.01 9.74
N ARG A 268 -0.90 -3.59 8.52
CA ARG A 268 -1.95 -2.98 7.70
C ARG A 268 -2.52 -1.69 8.28
N CYS A 269 -1.74 -0.61 8.28
CA CYS A 269 -2.21 0.73 8.64
C CYS A 269 -1.79 1.75 7.57
N GLY A 270 -2.75 2.57 7.14
CA GLY A 270 -2.56 3.67 6.22
C GLY A 270 -3.63 4.73 6.41
N TYR A 271 -3.51 5.84 5.72
CA TYR A 271 -4.47 6.92 5.80
C TYR A 271 -4.43 7.77 4.54
N CYS A 272 -5.47 8.58 4.35
CA CYS A 272 -5.41 9.69 3.42
C CYS A 272 -5.84 11.00 4.07
N ILE A 273 -5.43 12.07 3.42
CA ILE A 273 -5.77 13.45 3.78
C ILE A 273 -6.42 14.09 2.56
N ALA A 274 -7.57 14.75 2.77
CA ALA A 274 -8.29 15.50 1.76
C ALA A 274 -9.18 16.57 2.43
N GLN A 275 -9.87 17.39 1.66
CA GLN A 275 -10.91 18.27 2.23
C GLN A 275 -12.09 17.45 2.80
N PRO A 276 -12.80 17.97 3.84
CA PRO A 276 -13.86 17.22 4.53
C PRO A 276 -14.94 16.68 3.60
N GLU A 277 -15.34 17.43 2.58
CA GLU A 277 -16.34 16.99 1.60
C GLU A 277 -15.86 15.79 0.79
N THR A 278 -14.55 15.74 0.48
CA THR A 278 -13.94 14.60 -0.21
C THR A 278 -13.83 13.41 0.72
N ILE A 279 -13.48 13.59 2.00
CA ILE A 279 -13.50 12.54 3.01
C ILE A 279 -14.89 11.92 3.17
N GLN A 280 -15.95 12.76 3.22
CA GLN A 280 -17.34 12.28 3.28
C GLN A 280 -17.72 11.40 2.08
N ARG A 281 -17.18 11.67 0.89
CA ARG A 281 -17.38 10.84 -0.30
C ARG A 281 -16.61 9.51 -0.25
N LEU A 282 -15.50 9.46 0.45
CA LEU A 282 -14.70 8.23 0.63
C LEU A 282 -15.30 7.28 1.67
N ARG A 283 -15.87 7.81 2.76
CA ARG A 283 -16.42 7.01 3.89
C ARG A 283 -17.37 5.88 3.49
N PRO A 284 -18.31 6.02 2.53
CA PRO A 284 -19.18 4.92 2.11
C PRO A 284 -18.45 3.71 1.50
N HIS A 285 -17.17 3.88 1.10
CA HIS A 285 -16.33 2.85 0.54
C HIS A 285 -15.33 2.26 1.55
N GLN A 286 -15.29 2.81 2.76
CA GLN A 286 -14.46 2.32 3.87
C GLN A 286 -15.09 1.05 4.48
N THR A 287 -14.27 0.07 4.80
CA THR A 287 -14.69 -1.06 5.64
C THR A 287 -14.71 -0.59 7.09
N TRP A 288 -15.81 -0.81 7.80
CA TRP A 288 -15.90 -0.42 9.21
C TRP A 288 -14.82 -1.13 10.03
N ASP A 289 -14.19 -0.37 10.95
CA ASP A 289 -13.16 -0.84 11.90
C ASP A 289 -12.06 -1.67 11.23
N SER A 290 -11.69 -1.29 9.99
CA SER A 290 -10.75 -2.08 9.17
C SER A 290 -9.34 -2.14 9.74
N VAL A 291 -8.94 -1.14 10.55
CA VAL A 291 -7.60 -1.09 11.14
C VAL A 291 -7.62 -1.73 12.53
N ASN A 292 -6.89 -2.82 12.70
CA ASN A 292 -6.83 -3.54 13.96
C ASN A 292 -6.13 -2.74 15.07
N ILE A 293 -6.51 -3.01 16.32
CA ILE A 293 -6.05 -2.27 17.49
C ILE A 293 -4.54 -2.28 17.69
N MET A 294 -3.84 -3.37 17.36
CA MET A 294 -2.39 -3.45 17.46
C MET A 294 -1.72 -2.52 16.45
N ALA A 295 -2.27 -2.44 15.24
CA ALA A 295 -1.77 -1.54 14.20
C ALA A 295 -1.98 -0.07 14.57
N LEU A 296 -3.13 0.29 15.16
CA LEU A 296 -3.41 1.64 15.64
C LEU A 296 -2.48 2.05 16.78
N ALA A 297 -2.29 1.17 17.78
CA ALA A 297 -1.37 1.42 18.89
C ALA A 297 0.07 1.61 18.42
N ALA A 298 0.54 0.73 17.51
CA ALA A 298 1.87 0.81 16.94
C ALA A 298 2.06 2.07 16.08
N ALA A 299 1.06 2.44 15.27
CA ALA A 299 1.12 3.64 14.42
C ALA A 299 1.20 4.91 15.28
N ASN A 300 0.39 4.99 16.33
CA ASN A 300 0.40 6.11 17.27
C ASN A 300 1.74 6.24 18.00
N ALA A 301 2.29 5.12 18.48
CA ALA A 301 3.62 5.09 19.10
C ALA A 301 4.72 5.50 18.09
N SER A 302 4.66 5.02 16.85
CA SER A 302 5.63 5.35 15.79
C SER A 302 5.67 6.84 15.44
N LEU A 303 4.55 7.55 15.50
CA LEU A 303 4.51 8.99 15.24
C LEU A 303 5.22 9.80 16.34
N ASN A 304 5.38 9.24 17.54
CA ASN A 304 6.12 9.84 18.64
C ASN A 304 7.62 9.45 18.67
N ASP A 305 8.05 8.56 17.77
CA ASP A 305 9.42 8.07 17.66
C ASP A 305 10.14 8.74 16.49
N SER A 306 10.69 9.93 16.74
CA SER A 306 11.46 10.68 15.73
C SER A 306 12.69 9.95 15.22
N ASP A 307 13.28 9.08 16.06
CA ASP A 307 14.50 8.35 15.72
C ASP A 307 14.24 7.26 14.67
N GLN A 308 13.04 6.69 14.64
CA GLN A 308 12.68 5.67 13.66
C GLN A 308 12.79 6.21 12.22
N VAL A 309 12.22 7.38 11.96
CA VAL A 309 12.28 8.01 10.63
C VAL A 309 13.70 8.44 10.29
N THR A 310 14.37 9.11 11.21
CA THR A 310 15.74 9.61 11.03
C THR A 310 16.73 8.49 10.74
N ASN A 311 16.73 7.45 11.56
CA ASN A 311 17.59 6.28 11.38
C ASN A 311 17.22 5.49 10.12
N GLY A 312 15.92 5.28 9.86
CA GLY A 312 15.46 4.56 8.66
C GLY A 312 15.90 5.24 7.36
N ARG A 313 15.82 6.58 7.29
CA ARG A 313 16.34 7.37 6.16
C ARG A 313 17.85 7.21 6.01
N ARG A 314 18.60 7.36 7.10
CA ARG A 314 20.04 7.26 7.11
C ARG A 314 20.50 5.89 6.63
N TRP A 315 20.02 4.81 7.23
CA TRP A 315 20.38 3.43 6.84
C TRP A 315 20.03 3.11 5.40
N ASN A 316 18.84 3.53 4.94
CA ASN A 316 18.46 3.35 3.54
C ASN A 316 19.39 4.11 2.59
N SER A 317 19.74 5.36 2.91
CA SER A 317 20.63 6.18 2.08
C SER A 317 22.06 5.62 2.02
N GLU A 318 22.63 5.25 3.18
CA GLU A 318 23.96 4.66 3.28
C GLU A 318 24.06 3.35 2.48
N THR A 319 23.11 2.43 2.71
CA THR A 319 23.09 1.14 2.01
C THR A 319 22.83 1.30 0.51
N LYS A 320 21.90 2.18 0.13
CA LYS A 320 21.63 2.49 -1.28
C LYS A 320 22.89 3.02 -1.98
N LYS A 321 23.58 3.97 -1.37
CA LYS A 321 24.85 4.53 -1.89
C LYS A 321 25.93 3.45 -2.07
N PHE A 322 26.08 2.56 -1.10
CA PHE A 322 26.99 1.42 -1.19
C PHE A 322 26.68 0.54 -2.39
N VAL A 323 25.42 0.13 -2.55
CA VAL A 323 24.98 -0.75 -3.65
C VAL A 323 25.17 -0.07 -5.01
N THR A 324 24.77 1.20 -5.13
CA THR A 324 24.97 2.01 -6.33
C THR A 324 26.43 2.03 -6.73
N GLY A 325 27.35 2.34 -5.82
CA GLY A 325 28.78 2.40 -6.12
C GLY A 325 29.39 1.06 -6.57
N VAL A 326 28.83 -0.08 -6.11
CA VAL A 326 29.25 -1.40 -6.59
C VAL A 326 28.68 -1.68 -7.99
N LEU A 327 27.42 -1.37 -8.24
CA LEU A 327 26.77 -1.58 -9.54
C LEU A 327 27.40 -0.71 -10.64
N ASP A 328 27.76 0.54 -10.33
CA ASP A 328 28.44 1.44 -11.24
C ASP A 328 29.79 0.87 -11.69
N LYS A 329 30.59 0.33 -10.74
CA LYS A 329 31.87 -0.36 -11.04
C LYS A 329 31.67 -1.62 -11.89
N MET A 330 30.50 -2.22 -11.85
CA MET A 330 30.12 -3.37 -12.69
C MET A 330 29.50 -2.95 -14.03
N GLY A 331 29.32 -1.64 -14.30
CA GLY A 331 28.75 -1.11 -15.53
C GLY A 331 27.23 -1.22 -15.66
N PHE A 332 26.51 -1.35 -14.52
CA PHE A 332 25.04 -1.38 -14.47
C PHE A 332 24.49 -0.04 -14.02
N GLY A 333 23.72 0.62 -14.89
CA GLY A 333 23.01 1.84 -14.57
C GLY A 333 21.77 1.60 -13.71
N GLN A 334 21.33 2.64 -12.99
CA GLN A 334 20.12 2.59 -12.18
C GLN A 334 19.28 3.84 -12.43
N ILE A 335 17.98 3.72 -12.30
CA ILE A 335 17.08 4.88 -12.22
C ILE A 335 17.35 5.56 -10.86
N PRO A 336 17.56 6.89 -10.79
CA PRO A 336 17.77 7.61 -9.54
C PRO A 336 16.64 7.36 -8.55
N SER A 337 16.97 6.78 -7.39
CA SER A 337 15.96 6.31 -6.43
C SER A 337 15.73 7.27 -5.29
N GLN A 338 14.47 7.63 -5.07
CA GLN A 338 13.95 8.40 -3.94
C GLN A 338 13.07 7.53 -3.01
N ALA A 339 13.30 6.19 -3.00
CA ALA A 339 12.55 5.22 -2.22
C ALA A 339 13.48 4.22 -1.50
N ASN A 340 12.91 3.20 -0.85
CA ASN A 340 13.66 2.09 -0.24
C ASN A 340 13.87 0.91 -1.19
N PHE A 341 13.95 1.16 -2.46
CA PHE A 341 14.27 0.18 -3.51
C PHE A 341 14.90 0.90 -4.70
N MET A 342 15.48 0.14 -5.60
CA MET A 342 16.10 0.67 -6.82
C MET A 342 15.68 -0.16 -8.04
N MET A 343 15.77 0.45 -9.23
CA MET A 343 15.61 -0.21 -10.52
C MET A 343 16.95 -0.21 -11.23
N ILE A 344 17.48 -1.40 -11.52
CA ILE A 344 18.78 -1.64 -12.14
C ILE A 344 18.55 -2.04 -13.59
N ASP A 345 19.09 -1.29 -14.56
CA ASP A 345 19.10 -1.71 -15.96
C ASP A 345 20.15 -2.81 -16.16
N VAL A 346 19.68 -4.04 -16.30
CA VAL A 346 20.52 -5.22 -16.51
C VAL A 346 20.83 -5.48 -17.99
N LYS A 347 20.38 -4.60 -18.89
CA LYS A 347 20.64 -4.60 -20.35
C LYS A 347 20.27 -5.91 -21.06
N ARG A 348 19.40 -6.71 -20.45
CA ARG A 348 18.90 -7.99 -20.96
C ARG A 348 17.52 -8.32 -20.36
N PRO A 349 16.77 -9.29 -20.89
CA PRO A 349 15.52 -9.71 -20.29
C PRO A 349 15.69 -10.12 -18.82
N VAL A 350 14.89 -9.51 -17.94
CA VAL A 350 15.06 -9.63 -16.48
C VAL A 350 14.57 -10.96 -15.90
N ARG A 351 13.62 -11.64 -16.55
CA ARG A 351 13.01 -12.90 -16.04
C ARG A 351 14.05 -13.98 -15.72
N PRO A 352 14.93 -14.38 -16.65
CA PRO A 352 15.93 -15.42 -16.36
C PRO A 352 16.83 -15.04 -15.19
N LEU A 353 17.14 -13.74 -15.05
CA LEU A 353 17.95 -13.23 -13.95
C LEU A 353 17.23 -13.34 -12.59
N ILE A 354 15.94 -13.02 -12.53
CA ILE A 354 15.10 -13.19 -11.34
C ILE A 354 15.10 -14.65 -10.90
N ASP A 355 14.89 -15.58 -11.85
CA ASP A 355 14.83 -17.01 -11.56
C ASP A 355 16.20 -17.55 -11.08
N ALA A 356 17.30 -17.11 -11.70
CA ALA A 356 18.65 -17.49 -11.30
C ALA A 356 19.06 -16.95 -9.92
N LEU A 357 18.64 -15.73 -9.56
CA LEU A 357 18.83 -15.16 -8.22
C LEU A 357 18.00 -15.93 -7.17
N LYS A 358 16.77 -16.27 -7.50
CA LYS A 358 15.89 -17.07 -6.61
C LYS A 358 16.50 -18.44 -6.31
N GLN A 359 17.09 -19.11 -7.31
CA GLN A 359 17.81 -20.39 -7.14
C GLN A 359 19.02 -20.26 -6.18
N ARG A 360 19.58 -19.05 -6.04
CA ARG A 360 20.67 -18.74 -5.11
C ARG A 360 20.20 -18.19 -3.76
N GLY A 361 18.90 -18.34 -3.45
CA GLY A 361 18.33 -17.89 -2.19
C GLY A 361 18.08 -16.38 -2.11
N VAL A 362 18.12 -15.63 -3.22
CA VAL A 362 17.88 -14.18 -3.25
C VAL A 362 16.58 -13.88 -4.02
N GLN A 363 15.54 -13.43 -3.31
CA GLN A 363 14.27 -13.03 -3.90
C GLN A 363 14.30 -11.53 -4.20
N VAL A 364 14.12 -11.16 -5.45
CA VAL A 364 14.05 -9.77 -5.94
C VAL A 364 12.67 -9.46 -6.52
N GLY A 365 12.40 -8.21 -6.89
CA GLY A 365 11.12 -7.79 -7.46
C GLY A 365 10.76 -8.56 -8.74
N ARG A 366 9.46 -8.62 -9.04
CA ARG A 366 8.94 -9.23 -10.26
C ARG A 366 9.36 -8.48 -11.53
N ALA A 367 9.22 -9.12 -12.68
CA ALA A 367 9.34 -8.43 -13.96
C ALA A 367 8.16 -7.45 -14.19
N PHE A 368 8.46 -6.33 -14.82
CA PHE A 368 7.49 -5.31 -15.23
C PHE A 368 7.45 -5.26 -16.76
N PRO A 369 6.27 -5.47 -17.40
CA PRO A 369 6.19 -5.51 -18.87
C PRO A 369 6.72 -4.25 -19.57
N SER A 370 6.48 -3.07 -18.99
CA SER A 370 6.94 -1.78 -19.53
C SER A 370 8.43 -1.52 -19.30
N LEU A 371 9.11 -2.35 -18.50
CA LEU A 371 10.54 -2.24 -18.17
C LEU A 371 11.21 -3.62 -18.21
N PRO A 372 11.27 -4.26 -19.39
CA PRO A 372 11.65 -5.68 -19.51
C PRO A 372 13.12 -5.98 -19.17
N SER A 373 13.99 -4.96 -19.16
CA SER A 373 15.42 -5.05 -18.80
C SER A 373 15.75 -4.52 -17.41
N HIS A 374 14.72 -4.11 -16.62
CA HIS A 374 14.98 -3.49 -15.33
C HIS A 374 14.61 -4.42 -14.17
N LEU A 375 15.57 -4.62 -13.27
CA LEU A 375 15.45 -5.41 -12.06
C LEU A 375 15.11 -4.49 -10.87
N ARG A 376 13.96 -4.70 -10.22
CA ARG A 376 13.66 -3.99 -8.98
C ARG A 376 14.24 -4.75 -7.78
N VAL A 377 14.99 -4.05 -6.94
CA VAL A 377 15.61 -4.60 -5.72
C VAL A 377 15.27 -3.71 -4.54
N THR A 378 14.70 -4.27 -3.48
CA THR A 378 14.50 -3.58 -2.20
C THR A 378 15.85 -3.32 -1.54
N ILE A 379 16.02 -2.18 -0.88
CA ILE A 379 17.20 -1.91 -0.05
C ILE A 379 17.02 -2.63 1.28
N GLY A 380 17.77 -3.72 1.44
CA GLY A 380 17.84 -4.52 2.66
C GLY A 380 18.89 -4.01 3.65
N LYS A 381 19.19 -4.82 4.67
CA LYS A 381 20.36 -4.59 5.54
C LYS A 381 21.65 -4.76 4.75
N GLN A 382 22.74 -4.20 5.25
CA GLN A 382 24.06 -4.28 4.61
C GLN A 382 24.40 -5.73 4.19
N ALA A 383 24.28 -6.69 5.10
CA ALA A 383 24.59 -8.09 4.81
C ALA A 383 23.67 -8.72 3.74
N GLU A 384 22.40 -8.33 3.69
CA GLU A 384 21.45 -8.79 2.67
C GLU A 384 21.82 -8.24 1.29
N MET A 385 22.28 -6.99 1.23
CA MET A 385 22.73 -6.37 -0.02
C MET A 385 24.07 -6.95 -0.49
N GLU A 386 24.98 -7.29 0.41
CA GLU A 386 26.23 -8.00 0.10
C GLU A 386 25.94 -9.39 -0.49
N ALA A 387 25.02 -10.14 0.10
CA ALA A 387 24.56 -11.42 -0.42
C ALA A 387 23.92 -11.28 -1.81
N PHE A 388 23.05 -10.26 -2.00
CA PHE A 388 22.50 -9.93 -3.32
C PHE A 388 23.60 -9.64 -4.34
N LEU A 389 24.55 -8.76 -4.03
CA LEU A 389 25.62 -8.38 -4.95
C LEU A 389 26.53 -9.57 -5.30
N SER A 390 26.78 -10.46 -4.36
CA SER A 390 27.52 -11.70 -4.58
C SER A 390 26.80 -12.61 -5.57
N ALA A 391 25.52 -12.89 -5.31
CA ALA A 391 24.69 -13.70 -6.21
C ALA A 391 24.52 -13.05 -7.59
N PHE A 392 24.31 -11.72 -7.63
CA PHE A 392 24.16 -10.97 -8.86
C PHE A 392 25.42 -11.07 -9.75
N ARG A 393 26.63 -10.89 -9.18
CA ARG A 393 27.90 -11.07 -9.92
C ARG A 393 28.00 -12.46 -10.56
N GLN A 394 27.69 -13.51 -9.81
CA GLN A 394 27.74 -14.88 -10.32
C GLN A 394 26.78 -15.10 -11.50
N VAL A 395 25.54 -14.58 -11.38
CA VAL A 395 24.53 -14.76 -12.43
C VAL A 395 24.88 -13.97 -13.70
N VAL A 396 25.36 -12.72 -13.56
CA VAL A 396 25.68 -11.90 -14.74
C VAL A 396 26.96 -12.36 -15.45
N SER A 397 27.92 -12.97 -14.73
CA SER A 397 29.15 -13.53 -15.32
C SER A 397 28.95 -14.89 -16.00
N GLN A 398 27.91 -15.67 -15.64
CA GLN A 398 27.59 -16.97 -16.26
C GLN A 398 26.76 -16.85 -17.54
N ALA A 399 26.28 -15.66 -17.86
CA ALA A 399 25.36 -15.39 -18.98
C ALA A 399 26.08 -14.78 -20.21
N VAL A 400 27.41 -14.93 -20.31
CA VAL A 400 28.24 -14.54 -21.46
C VAL A 400 28.47 -15.73 -22.38
#